data_c58b6406ad5633bceb7672e464d81a72
#
_entry.id   c58b6406ad5633bceb7672e464d81a72
#
_cell.length_a   1.000
_cell.length_b   1.000
_cell.length_c   1.000
_cell.angle_alpha   90.00
_cell.angle_beta   90.00
_cell.angle_gamma   90.00
#
_symmetry.space_group_name_H-M   'P 1'
#
loop_
_entity.id
_entity.type
_entity.pdbx_description
1 polymer ?
#
loop_
_entity_poly.entity_id
_entity_poly.type
_entity_poly.pdbx_seq_one_letter_code
_entity_poly.pdbx_strand_id
1 'polypeptide(L)'
;GGEAMMIKLADGLKPERSNSFSGSVDWAFNLGHFSSNLLIEGFYTMLNDVFYLEETGFDETTGTKIQERRNGHGARVYGANIDYKIAHGKEAQLQLGFTVQQSRYTEALAWSSDPDVAPTKRMTRTPDCYGYFTFTSAPLKNFDFSVSGVYTGSMLVGHSAGSGVETPVAVNTPKFMEMNLKLAYDFPVSKSFTLQVNGGIQNLTNSYQKDFDKSWNRDSNYIYGPSLPRSYYAGVKVVY
;
A
#
# COMPACT_ATOMS: atom_id res chain seq x y z
N GLY A 1 -3.82 0.40 -22.78
CA GLY A 1 -2.54 -0.11 -23.21
C GLY A 1 -1.44 0.65 -22.52
N GLY A 2 -0.55 -0.05 -21.82
CA GLY A 2 0.65 0.55 -21.28
C GLY A 2 1.58 0.97 -22.41
N GLU A 3 2.41 1.97 -22.18
CA GLU A 3 3.51 2.28 -23.08
C GLU A 3 4.40 1.04 -23.24
N ALA A 4 4.71 0.68 -24.47
CA ALA A 4 5.68 -0.35 -24.75
C ALA A 4 7.07 0.19 -24.35
N MET A 5 7.78 -0.53 -23.48
CA MET A 5 9.13 -0.19 -23.06
C MET A 5 10.06 -1.37 -23.27
N MET A 6 11.28 -1.10 -23.72
CA MET A 6 12.34 -2.10 -23.83
C MET A 6 13.30 -1.90 -22.67
N ILE A 7 13.49 -2.94 -21.86
CA ILE A 7 14.43 -2.92 -20.75
C ILE A 7 15.66 -3.70 -21.13
N LYS A 8 16.81 -3.05 -21.10
CA LYS A 8 18.13 -3.66 -21.26
C LYS A 8 18.82 -3.76 -19.91
N LEU A 9 19.72 -4.69 -19.77
CA LEU A 9 20.57 -4.83 -18.58
C LEU A 9 21.93 -4.19 -18.87
N ALA A 10 22.43 -3.42 -17.91
CA ALA A 10 23.76 -2.84 -18.01
C ALA A 10 24.83 -3.94 -17.99
N ASP A 11 25.93 -3.69 -18.70
CA ASP A 11 27.09 -4.54 -18.63
C ASP A 11 27.69 -4.51 -17.21
N GLY A 12 27.97 -5.70 -16.68
CA GLY A 12 28.51 -5.82 -15.32
C GLY A 12 27.49 -5.53 -14.19
N LEU A 13 26.18 -5.70 -14.48
CA LEU A 13 25.14 -5.57 -13.48
C LEU A 13 25.39 -6.49 -12.29
N LYS A 14 25.43 -5.91 -11.09
CA LYS A 14 25.61 -6.63 -9.82
C LYS A 14 24.27 -6.95 -9.19
N PRO A 15 24.17 -8.02 -8.39
CA PRO A 15 22.98 -8.27 -7.60
C PRO A 15 22.78 -7.18 -6.54
N GLU A 16 21.54 -6.79 -6.33
CA GLU A 16 21.16 -5.97 -5.19
C GLU A 16 21.35 -6.76 -3.89
N ARG A 17 21.90 -6.14 -2.88
CA ARG A 17 22.16 -6.76 -1.58
C ARG A 17 21.47 -6.01 -0.47
N SER A 18 20.92 -6.74 0.47
CA SER A 18 20.23 -6.18 1.62
C SER A 18 20.73 -6.83 2.90
N ASN A 19 20.97 -6.00 3.91
CA ASN A 19 21.20 -6.42 5.28
C ASN A 19 20.15 -5.78 6.16
N SER A 20 19.44 -6.60 6.94
CA SER A 20 18.36 -6.12 7.81
C SER A 20 18.63 -6.53 9.25
N PHE A 21 18.36 -5.59 10.16
CA PHE A 21 18.39 -5.79 11.59
C PHE A 21 17.02 -5.41 12.14
N SER A 22 16.47 -6.26 13.00
CA SER A 22 15.23 -5.94 13.71
C SER A 22 15.29 -6.43 15.14
N GLY A 23 14.57 -5.75 16.00
CA GLY A 23 14.35 -6.13 17.38
C GLY A 23 12.93 -5.84 17.78
N SER A 24 12.32 -6.73 18.55
CA SER A 24 10.92 -6.60 18.94
C SER A 24 10.68 -6.91 20.38
N VAL A 25 9.63 -6.30 20.94
CA VAL A 25 9.06 -6.61 22.24
C VAL A 25 7.61 -7.01 22.01
N ASP A 26 7.27 -8.18 22.50
CA ASP A 26 5.92 -8.73 22.47
C ASP A 26 5.40 -8.85 23.91
N TRP A 27 4.32 -8.13 24.20
CA TRP A 27 3.77 -8.04 25.53
C TRP A 27 2.29 -8.40 25.55
N ALA A 28 1.98 -9.54 26.20
CA ALA A 28 0.62 -9.99 26.44
C ALA A 28 0.18 -9.59 27.87
N PHE A 29 -1.00 -8.99 27.98
CA PHE A 29 -1.54 -8.52 29.26
C PHE A 29 -3.08 -8.48 29.22
N ASN A 30 -3.67 -8.46 30.41
CA ASN A 30 -5.11 -8.37 30.56
C ASN A 30 -5.51 -6.98 31.10
N LEU A 31 -6.57 -6.41 30.53
CA LEU A 31 -7.24 -5.21 30.99
C LEU A 31 -8.66 -5.60 31.42
N GLY A 32 -8.82 -6.00 32.70
CA GLY A 32 -10.08 -6.55 33.18
C GLY A 32 -10.43 -7.84 32.44
N HIS A 33 -11.59 -7.86 31.76
CA HIS A 33 -12.03 -9.01 30.95
C HIS A 33 -11.47 -9.02 29.52
N PHE A 34 -10.67 -8.01 29.16
CA PHE A 34 -10.05 -7.91 27.86
C PHE A 34 -8.66 -8.50 27.83
N SER A 35 -8.41 -9.35 26.86
CA SER A 35 -7.05 -9.84 26.54
C SER A 35 -6.40 -8.91 25.56
N SER A 36 -5.18 -8.48 25.86
CA SER A 36 -4.42 -7.55 25.01
C SER A 36 -3.06 -8.12 24.65
N ASN A 37 -2.58 -7.77 23.48
CA ASN A 37 -1.23 -8.04 23.03
C ASN A 37 -0.69 -6.82 22.30
N LEU A 38 0.48 -6.36 22.71
CA LEU A 38 1.20 -5.25 22.09
C LEU A 38 2.55 -5.76 21.59
N LEU A 39 2.77 -5.66 20.29
CA LEU A 39 4.04 -5.93 19.63
C LEU A 39 4.62 -4.62 19.10
N ILE A 40 5.84 -4.29 19.48
CA ILE A 40 6.60 -3.17 18.93
C ILE A 40 7.87 -3.73 18.35
N GLU A 41 8.14 -3.44 17.09
CA GLU A 41 9.33 -3.84 16.37
C GLU A 41 10.03 -2.61 15.83
N GLY A 42 11.33 -2.48 16.09
CA GLY A 42 12.21 -1.55 15.41
C GLY A 42 12.99 -2.26 14.32
N PHE A 43 13.20 -1.66 13.18
CA PHE A 43 13.93 -2.25 12.07
C PHE A 43 14.85 -1.24 11.38
N TYR A 44 15.95 -1.75 10.84
CA TYR A 44 16.91 -1.00 10.04
C TYR A 44 17.41 -1.88 8.90
N THR A 45 17.20 -1.44 7.67
CA THR A 45 17.61 -2.17 6.46
C THR A 45 18.56 -1.31 5.63
N MET A 46 19.70 -1.89 5.30
CA MET A 46 20.67 -1.32 4.37
C MET A 46 20.56 -2.03 3.04
N LEU A 47 20.27 -1.27 1.98
CA LEU A 47 20.31 -1.73 0.60
C LEU A 47 21.58 -1.22 -0.05
N ASN A 48 22.27 -2.08 -0.80
CA ASN A 48 23.45 -1.75 -1.55
C ASN A 48 23.27 -2.14 -3.01
N ASP A 49 23.88 -1.38 -3.91
CA ASP A 49 23.79 -1.62 -5.36
C ASP A 49 22.35 -1.65 -5.86
N VAL A 50 21.48 -0.75 -5.36
CA VAL A 50 20.05 -0.71 -5.69
C VAL A 50 19.82 -0.60 -7.17
N PHE A 51 18.86 -1.35 -7.69
CA PHE A 51 18.49 -1.26 -9.09
C PHE A 51 17.69 0.01 -9.36
N TYR A 52 18.01 0.64 -10.47
CA TYR A 52 17.19 1.70 -11.05
C TYR A 52 17.14 1.57 -12.56
N LEU A 53 16.16 2.20 -13.16
CA LEU A 53 16.01 2.26 -14.61
C LEU A 53 16.40 3.66 -15.08
N GLU A 54 17.35 3.71 -16.01
CA GLU A 54 17.76 4.94 -16.67
C GLU A 54 17.27 4.92 -18.11
N GLU A 55 16.63 5.98 -18.54
CA GLU A 55 16.19 6.13 -19.91
C GLU A 55 17.39 6.46 -20.80
N THR A 56 17.69 5.59 -21.76
CA THR A 56 18.86 5.70 -22.61
C THR A 56 18.54 6.13 -24.05
N GLY A 57 17.27 6.20 -24.41
CA GLY A 57 16.84 6.63 -25.74
C GLY A 57 15.62 5.86 -26.26
N PHE A 58 15.51 5.82 -27.58
CA PHE A 58 14.40 5.15 -28.28
C PHE A 58 14.98 4.15 -29.28
N ASP A 59 14.27 3.06 -29.49
CA ASP A 59 14.54 2.14 -30.60
C ASP A 59 14.16 2.82 -31.92
N GLU A 60 15.13 2.98 -32.83
CA GLU A 60 14.93 3.69 -34.10
C GLU A 60 13.92 2.99 -35.01
N THR A 61 13.73 1.68 -34.84
CA THR A 61 12.85 0.88 -35.69
C THR A 61 11.39 0.93 -35.21
N THR A 62 11.18 0.87 -33.88
CA THR A 62 9.85 0.75 -33.29
C THR A 62 9.37 2.03 -32.62
N GLY A 63 10.24 3.00 -32.40
CA GLY A 63 9.97 4.18 -31.58
C GLY A 63 9.75 3.87 -30.09
N THR A 64 10.07 2.66 -29.69
CA THR A 64 9.90 2.19 -28.30
C THR A 64 10.95 2.82 -27.39
N LYS A 65 10.54 3.31 -26.24
CA LYS A 65 11.41 3.84 -25.20
C LYS A 65 12.34 2.74 -24.68
N ILE A 66 13.64 3.02 -24.63
CA ILE A 66 14.65 2.12 -24.09
C ILE A 66 15.05 2.59 -22.70
N GLN A 67 14.95 1.69 -21.74
CA GLN A 67 15.48 1.89 -20.40
C GLN A 67 16.54 0.84 -20.09
N GLU A 68 17.59 1.25 -19.40
CA GLU A 68 18.65 0.35 -18.96
C GLU A 68 18.59 0.19 -17.44
N ARG A 69 18.57 -1.06 -16.99
CA ARG A 69 18.66 -1.39 -15.58
C ARG A 69 20.11 -1.33 -15.14
N ARG A 70 20.37 -0.47 -14.17
CA ARG A 70 21.71 -0.20 -13.62
C ARG A 70 21.71 -0.37 -12.12
N ASN A 71 22.91 -0.51 -11.55
CA ASN A 71 23.10 -0.40 -10.11
C ASN A 71 23.37 1.07 -9.75
N GLY A 72 22.64 1.55 -8.76
CA GLY A 72 22.87 2.81 -8.09
C GLY A 72 23.73 2.63 -6.85
N HIS A 73 23.67 3.63 -5.96
CA HIS A 73 24.28 3.59 -4.65
C HIS A 73 23.42 2.77 -3.68
N GLY A 74 23.48 3.08 -2.41
CA GLY A 74 22.68 2.42 -1.39
C GLY A 74 21.40 3.15 -1.06
N ALA A 75 20.57 2.47 -0.27
CA ALA A 75 19.40 3.05 0.37
C ALA A 75 19.31 2.58 1.81
N ARG A 76 18.61 3.34 2.64
CA ARG A 76 18.33 3.00 4.03
C ARG A 76 16.84 3.08 4.27
N VAL A 77 16.31 2.02 4.86
CA VAL A 77 14.91 1.94 5.28
C VAL A 77 14.93 1.59 6.76
N TYR A 78 14.37 2.44 7.59
CA TYR A 78 14.32 2.22 9.03
C TYR A 78 13.06 2.80 9.63
N GLY A 79 12.62 2.22 10.73
CA GLY A 79 11.41 2.64 11.39
C GLY A 79 10.94 1.70 12.47
N ALA A 80 9.66 1.79 12.76
CA ALA A 80 9.00 0.96 13.76
C ALA A 80 7.64 0.49 13.26
N ASN A 81 7.32 -0.76 13.61
CA ASN A 81 6.00 -1.36 13.48
C ASN A 81 5.37 -1.46 14.86
N ILE A 82 4.10 -1.16 14.96
CA ILE A 82 3.28 -1.34 16.16
C ILE A 82 2.08 -2.19 15.77
N ASP A 83 1.91 -3.33 16.45
CA ASP A 83 0.73 -4.17 16.34
C ASP A 83 0.06 -4.28 17.71
N TYR A 84 -1.23 -4.00 17.74
CA TYR A 84 -2.01 -4.08 18.95
C TYR A 84 -3.27 -4.90 18.71
N LYS A 85 -3.52 -5.86 19.59
CA LYS A 85 -4.73 -6.68 19.59
C LYS A 85 -5.38 -6.59 20.95
N ILE A 86 -6.70 -6.40 20.95
CA ILE A 86 -7.52 -6.47 22.16
C ILE A 86 -8.80 -7.22 21.83
N ALA A 87 -9.20 -8.11 22.73
CA ALA A 87 -10.38 -8.94 22.55
C ALA A 87 -11.12 -9.15 23.87
N HIS A 88 -12.43 -9.18 23.79
CA HIS A 88 -13.33 -9.66 24.84
C HIS A 88 -14.01 -10.95 24.35
N GLY A 89 -13.33 -12.09 24.50
CA GLY A 89 -13.75 -13.36 23.94
C GLY A 89 -14.01 -13.26 22.42
N LYS A 90 -15.14 -13.78 21.97
CA LYS A 90 -15.61 -13.66 20.58
C LYS A 90 -16.57 -12.49 20.35
N GLU A 91 -16.95 -11.79 21.41
CA GLU A 91 -17.94 -10.71 21.36
C GLU A 91 -17.41 -9.45 20.68
N ALA A 92 -16.15 -9.13 20.92
CA ALA A 92 -15.50 -7.97 20.32
C ALA A 92 -14.00 -8.19 20.19
N GLN A 93 -13.45 -7.87 19.03
CA GLN A 93 -12.01 -7.94 18.75
C GLN A 93 -11.57 -6.74 17.94
N LEU A 94 -10.46 -6.14 18.33
CA LEU A 94 -9.82 -5.05 17.60
C LEU A 94 -8.37 -5.42 17.33
N GLN A 95 -7.94 -5.25 16.09
CA GLN A 95 -6.55 -5.35 15.70
C GLN A 95 -6.13 -4.05 15.01
N LEU A 96 -5.02 -3.49 15.43
CA LEU A 96 -4.42 -2.31 14.87
C LEU A 96 -2.99 -2.64 14.44
N GLY A 97 -2.60 -2.15 13.28
CA GLY A 97 -1.21 -2.19 12.84
C GLY A 97 -0.82 -0.82 12.30
N PHE A 98 0.33 -0.31 12.67
CA PHE A 98 0.83 0.97 12.21
C PHE A 98 2.34 0.93 12.02
N THR A 99 2.80 1.48 10.90
CA THR A 99 4.22 1.58 10.57
C THR A 99 4.59 3.03 10.35
N VAL A 100 5.69 3.43 10.98
CA VAL A 100 6.36 4.72 10.73
C VAL A 100 7.76 4.40 10.26
N GLN A 101 8.15 4.95 9.11
CA GLN A 101 9.44 4.64 8.50
C GLN A 101 10.01 5.81 7.73
N GLN A 102 11.31 5.75 7.50
CA GLN A 102 11.98 6.57 6.52
C GLN A 102 12.68 5.69 5.50
N SER A 103 12.56 6.04 4.23
CA SER A 103 13.16 5.36 3.09
C SER A 103 13.91 6.38 2.27
N ARG A 104 15.25 6.32 2.33
CA ARG A 104 16.11 7.33 1.70
C ARG A 104 17.26 6.68 0.96
N TYR A 105 17.53 7.17 -0.23
CA TYR A 105 18.79 6.87 -0.92
C TYR A 105 19.96 7.55 -0.21
N THR A 106 21.11 6.89 -0.19
CA THR A 106 22.35 7.48 0.37
C THR A 106 22.84 8.65 -0.47
N GLU A 107 22.61 8.58 -1.77
CA GLU A 107 22.85 9.68 -2.72
C GLU A 107 21.56 9.92 -3.52
N ALA A 108 21.34 11.18 -3.89
CA ALA A 108 20.16 11.53 -4.67
C ALA A 108 20.13 10.77 -6.01
N LEU A 109 18.98 10.18 -6.32
CA LEU A 109 18.77 9.40 -7.54
C LEU A 109 17.79 10.12 -8.45
N ALA A 110 18.13 10.21 -9.74
CA ALA A 110 17.23 10.73 -10.76
C ALA A 110 16.15 9.71 -11.08
N TRP A 111 14.90 10.12 -11.01
CA TRP A 111 13.74 9.32 -11.41
C TRP A 111 13.23 9.67 -12.81
N SER A 112 13.78 10.72 -13.42
CA SER A 112 13.46 11.19 -14.77
C SER A 112 14.75 11.53 -15.52
N SER A 113 14.74 11.35 -16.83
CA SER A 113 15.81 11.75 -17.72
C SER A 113 15.82 13.26 -18.04
N ASP A 114 14.77 13.98 -17.65
CA ASP A 114 14.66 15.41 -17.85
C ASP A 114 15.68 16.14 -16.93
N PRO A 115 16.61 16.95 -17.49
CA PRO A 115 17.64 17.63 -16.70
C PRO A 115 17.08 18.70 -15.76
N ASP A 116 15.87 19.18 -16.00
CA ASP A 116 15.21 20.16 -15.13
C ASP A 116 14.56 19.53 -13.90
N VAL A 117 14.48 18.19 -13.85
CA VAL A 117 13.96 17.44 -12.71
C VAL A 117 15.08 17.11 -11.74
N ALA A 118 15.03 17.68 -10.54
CA ALA A 118 16.03 17.45 -9.52
C ALA A 118 16.02 15.98 -9.04
N PRO A 119 17.19 15.34 -8.87
CA PRO A 119 17.30 14.07 -8.20
C PRO A 119 16.80 14.13 -6.77
N THR A 120 16.29 13.03 -6.24
CA THR A 120 15.76 12.94 -4.89
C THR A 120 16.44 11.84 -4.07
N LYS A 121 16.63 12.11 -2.78
CA LYS A 121 17.03 11.09 -1.81
C LYS A 121 15.83 10.30 -1.28
N ARG A 122 14.61 10.85 -1.35
CA ARG A 122 13.40 10.18 -0.92
C ARG A 122 13.03 9.10 -1.93
N MET A 123 12.86 7.88 -1.46
CA MET A 123 12.40 6.79 -2.32
C MET A 123 10.97 7.05 -2.78
N THR A 124 10.73 6.86 -4.06
CA THR A 124 9.39 7.00 -4.64
C THR A 124 8.51 5.80 -4.28
N ARG A 125 7.20 6.02 -4.25
CA ARG A 125 6.18 5.00 -3.99
C ARG A 125 6.31 4.30 -2.65
N THR A 126 6.90 4.98 -1.68
CA THR A 126 7.11 4.47 -0.33
C THR A 126 6.54 5.47 0.68
N PRO A 127 5.38 5.21 1.28
CA PRO A 127 4.82 6.10 2.28
C PRO A 127 5.63 6.06 3.57
N ASP A 128 5.80 7.20 4.24
CA ASP A 128 6.51 7.28 5.52
C ASP A 128 5.67 6.76 6.69
N CYS A 129 4.35 6.69 6.53
CA CYS A 129 3.48 6.03 7.50
C CYS A 129 2.29 5.38 6.80
N TYR A 130 1.88 4.23 7.33
CA TYR A 130 0.72 3.48 6.88
C TYR A 130 0.25 2.54 7.97
N GLY A 131 -0.96 2.06 7.84
CA GLY A 131 -1.49 1.16 8.83
C GLY A 131 -2.85 0.59 8.45
N TYR A 132 -3.36 -0.24 9.33
CA TYR A 132 -4.67 -0.85 9.18
C TYR A 132 -5.33 -1.06 10.53
N PHE A 133 -6.62 -1.21 10.50
CA PHE A 133 -7.37 -1.73 11.64
C PHE A 133 -8.46 -2.69 11.17
N THR A 134 -8.81 -3.62 12.04
CA THR A 134 -9.95 -4.51 11.87
C THR A 134 -10.67 -4.63 13.19
N PHE A 135 -11.93 -4.27 13.20
CA PHE A 135 -12.82 -4.44 14.34
C PHE A 135 -13.92 -5.42 13.96
N THR A 136 -14.12 -6.46 14.78
CA THR A 136 -15.20 -7.41 14.62
C THR A 136 -15.97 -7.53 15.90
N SER A 137 -17.30 -7.63 15.81
CA SER A 137 -18.16 -7.77 16.97
C SER A 137 -19.38 -8.64 16.63
N ALA A 138 -19.75 -9.46 17.58
CA ALA A 138 -20.99 -10.23 17.58
C ALA A 138 -21.81 -9.83 18.82
N PRO A 139 -22.43 -8.62 18.83
CA PRO A 139 -23.07 -8.06 20.02
C PRO A 139 -24.40 -8.73 20.35
N LEU A 140 -25.01 -9.38 19.39
CA LEU A 140 -26.28 -10.06 19.50
C LEU A 140 -26.19 -11.46 18.90
N LYS A 141 -27.07 -12.35 19.37
CA LYS A 141 -27.17 -13.71 18.81
C LYS A 141 -27.49 -13.62 17.32
N ASN A 142 -26.77 -14.43 16.53
CA ASN A 142 -26.90 -14.53 15.06
C ASN A 142 -26.55 -13.25 14.28
N PHE A 143 -26.04 -12.22 14.93
CA PHE A 143 -25.67 -10.98 14.28
C PHE A 143 -24.19 -10.67 14.53
N ASP A 144 -23.46 -10.43 13.46
CA ASP A 144 -22.08 -9.93 13.53
C ASP A 144 -21.87 -8.76 12.56
N PHE A 145 -20.90 -7.93 12.88
CA PHE A 145 -20.45 -6.90 11.98
C PHE A 145 -18.92 -6.73 12.08
N SER A 146 -18.35 -6.21 11.03
CA SER A 146 -16.95 -5.83 11.01
C SER A 146 -16.74 -4.49 10.34
N VAL A 147 -15.80 -3.74 10.89
CA VAL A 147 -15.30 -2.49 10.31
C VAL A 147 -13.81 -2.66 10.13
N SER A 148 -13.32 -2.40 8.95
CA SER A 148 -11.89 -2.42 8.68
C SER A 148 -11.46 -1.15 7.97
N GLY A 149 -10.19 -0.84 8.05
CA GLY A 149 -9.65 0.32 7.38
C GLY A 149 -8.19 0.14 7.04
N VAL A 150 -7.77 0.80 5.97
CA VAL A 150 -6.37 0.89 5.54
C VAL A 150 -6.03 2.36 5.38
N TYR A 151 -5.01 2.79 6.10
CA TYR A 151 -4.45 4.12 6.01
C TYR A 151 -3.15 4.11 5.22
N THR A 152 -3.05 4.97 4.23
CA THR A 152 -1.82 5.17 3.46
C THR A 152 -1.43 6.64 3.54
N GLY A 153 -0.28 6.91 4.12
CA GLY A 153 0.27 8.26 4.21
C GLY A 153 0.72 8.79 2.86
N SER A 154 1.08 10.06 2.83
CA SER A 154 1.64 10.68 1.63
C SER A 154 2.94 10.00 1.22
N MET A 155 3.13 9.86 -0.08
CA MET A 155 4.37 9.37 -0.68
C MET A 155 4.75 10.24 -1.88
N LEU A 156 6.01 10.14 -2.30
CA LEU A 156 6.51 10.81 -3.49
C LEU A 156 6.29 9.90 -4.70
N VAL A 157 5.68 10.43 -5.76
CA VAL A 157 5.53 9.73 -7.03
C VAL A 157 5.96 10.64 -8.17
N GLY A 158 6.55 10.05 -9.21
CA GLY A 158 6.86 10.77 -10.45
C GLY A 158 5.63 10.79 -11.35
N HIS A 159 5.37 11.94 -11.97
CA HIS A 159 4.37 12.12 -13.02
C HIS A 159 5.10 12.51 -14.30
N SER A 160 5.14 11.62 -15.27
CA SER A 160 5.83 11.84 -16.55
C SER A 160 5.12 12.89 -17.40
N ALA A 161 5.87 13.58 -18.24
CA ALA A 161 5.31 14.50 -19.22
C ALA A 161 4.34 13.78 -20.17
N GLY A 162 3.27 14.47 -20.55
CA GLY A 162 2.22 13.93 -21.40
C GLY A 162 0.87 14.53 -21.06
N SER A 163 -0.13 13.67 -20.85
CA SER A 163 -1.46 14.10 -20.44
C SER A 163 -1.42 14.75 -19.05
N GLY A 164 -1.82 16.00 -18.96
CA GLY A 164 -1.96 16.72 -17.69
C GLY A 164 -0.75 17.49 -17.22
N VAL A 165 0.47 17.18 -17.68
CA VAL A 165 1.68 17.94 -17.36
C VAL A 165 2.57 18.09 -18.59
N GLU A 166 3.16 19.26 -18.76
CA GLU A 166 4.07 19.56 -19.87
C GLU A 166 5.49 19.01 -19.63
N THR A 167 5.92 19.04 -18.39
CA THR A 167 7.24 18.54 -17.95
C THR A 167 7.06 17.56 -16.81
N PRO A 168 7.97 16.58 -16.64
CA PRO A 168 7.90 15.65 -15.52
C PRO A 168 7.93 16.36 -14.18
N VAL A 169 7.11 15.93 -13.23
CA VAL A 169 7.01 16.55 -11.92
C VAL A 169 6.93 15.49 -10.82
N ALA A 170 7.60 15.76 -9.70
CA ALA A 170 7.48 14.95 -8.49
C ALA A 170 6.27 15.42 -7.68
N VAL A 171 5.37 14.52 -7.39
CA VAL A 171 4.10 14.79 -6.70
C VAL A 171 4.11 14.13 -5.33
N ASN A 172 3.79 14.91 -4.29
CA ASN A 172 3.44 14.36 -2.99
C ASN A 172 1.97 13.98 -3.01
N THR A 173 1.69 12.70 -2.85
CA THR A 173 0.32 12.19 -2.91
C THR A 173 -0.50 12.63 -1.71
N PRO A 174 -1.82 12.73 -1.84
CA PRO A 174 -2.70 12.87 -0.69
C PRO A 174 -2.66 11.61 0.18
N LYS A 175 -3.16 11.76 1.41
CA LYS A 175 -3.37 10.64 2.33
C LYS A 175 -4.68 9.93 1.98
N PHE A 176 -4.70 8.61 2.14
CA PHE A 176 -5.90 7.80 1.91
C PHE A 176 -6.29 7.07 3.19
N MET A 177 -7.58 7.06 3.47
CA MET A 177 -8.19 6.25 4.52
C MET A 177 -9.38 5.51 3.91
N GLU A 178 -9.17 4.26 3.55
CA GLU A 178 -10.19 3.41 2.96
C GLU A 178 -10.81 2.55 4.06
N MET A 179 -12.10 2.70 4.31
CA MET A 179 -12.83 1.96 5.34
C MET A 179 -13.91 1.10 4.71
N ASN A 180 -14.13 -0.07 5.30
CA ASN A 180 -15.15 -1.03 4.88
C ASN A 180 -16.02 -1.43 6.06
N LEU A 181 -17.31 -1.62 5.79
CA LEU A 181 -18.29 -2.10 6.74
C LEU A 181 -18.94 -3.37 6.20
N LYS A 182 -19.05 -4.39 7.03
CA LYS A 182 -19.77 -5.63 6.73
C LYS A 182 -20.73 -5.96 7.85
N LEU A 183 -21.95 -6.32 7.49
CA LEU A 183 -23.00 -6.80 8.39
C LEU A 183 -23.43 -8.20 7.95
N ALA A 184 -23.70 -9.08 8.90
CA ALA A 184 -24.22 -10.43 8.63
C ALA A 184 -25.24 -10.84 9.69
N TYR A 185 -26.31 -11.47 9.25
CA TYR A 185 -27.31 -12.07 10.11
C TYR A 185 -27.62 -13.50 9.69
N ASP A 186 -27.57 -14.42 10.67
CA ASP A 186 -27.81 -15.83 10.47
C ASP A 186 -29.24 -16.19 10.85
N PHE A 187 -29.98 -16.76 9.88
CA PHE A 187 -31.28 -17.32 10.10
C PHE A 187 -31.17 -18.85 10.16
N PRO A 188 -31.20 -19.48 11.35
CA PRO A 188 -31.21 -20.93 11.45
C PRO A 188 -32.60 -21.45 11.02
N VAL A 189 -32.68 -22.05 9.84
CA VAL A 189 -33.95 -22.56 9.27
C VAL A 189 -34.24 -23.96 9.78
N SER A 190 -33.21 -24.78 9.94
CA SER A 190 -33.30 -26.13 10.52
C SER A 190 -32.02 -26.50 11.26
N LYS A 191 -31.95 -27.69 11.87
CA LYS A 191 -30.75 -28.17 12.55
C LYS A 191 -29.53 -28.31 11.64
N SER A 192 -29.74 -28.50 10.34
CA SER A 192 -28.69 -28.73 9.34
C SER A 192 -28.60 -27.61 8.30
N PHE A 193 -29.35 -26.52 8.45
CA PHE A 193 -29.46 -25.51 7.43
C PHE A 193 -29.56 -24.11 8.06
N THR A 194 -28.62 -23.24 7.69
CA THR A 194 -28.62 -21.83 8.09
C THR A 194 -28.54 -20.95 6.85
N LEU A 195 -29.42 -19.97 6.80
CA LEU A 195 -29.40 -18.92 5.78
C LEU A 195 -28.75 -17.67 6.36
N GLN A 196 -27.63 -17.25 5.80
CA GLN A 196 -26.95 -15.99 6.16
C GLN A 196 -27.30 -14.92 5.15
N VAL A 197 -27.83 -13.81 5.63
CA VAL A 197 -27.99 -12.58 4.85
C VAL A 197 -26.86 -11.64 5.25
N ASN A 198 -26.13 -11.12 4.27
CA ASN A 198 -25.03 -10.20 4.50
C ASN A 198 -25.10 -9.00 3.57
N GLY A 199 -24.44 -7.97 3.97
CA GLY A 199 -24.34 -6.76 3.17
C GLY A 199 -23.25 -5.85 3.72
N GLY A 200 -22.86 -4.88 2.94
CA GLY A 200 -21.82 -3.98 3.38
C GLY A 200 -21.56 -2.83 2.43
N ILE A 201 -20.60 -2.04 2.84
CA ILE A 201 -20.12 -0.87 2.12
C ILE A 201 -18.62 -1.00 1.99
N GLN A 202 -18.12 -1.01 0.78
CA GLN A 202 -16.70 -0.92 0.49
C GLN A 202 -16.33 0.53 0.26
N ASN A 203 -15.18 0.92 0.80
CA ASN A 203 -14.69 2.29 0.74
C ASN A 203 -15.72 3.31 1.26
N LEU A 204 -16.20 3.10 2.50
CA LEU A 204 -17.17 3.95 3.18
C LEU A 204 -16.75 5.43 3.18
N THR A 205 -15.46 5.69 3.30
CA THR A 205 -14.87 7.03 3.32
C THR A 205 -14.78 7.67 1.93
N ASN A 206 -15.07 6.93 0.87
CA ASN A 206 -14.96 7.37 -0.53
C ASN A 206 -13.57 7.98 -0.84
N SER A 207 -12.53 7.34 -0.33
CA SER A 207 -11.14 7.75 -0.44
C SER A 207 -10.49 7.05 -1.62
N TYR A 208 -10.25 7.77 -2.70
CA TYR A 208 -9.63 7.22 -3.91
C TYR A 208 -8.88 8.32 -4.68
N GLN A 209 -7.97 7.90 -5.54
CA GLN A 209 -7.25 8.81 -6.41
C GLN A 209 -8.23 9.45 -7.41
N LYS A 210 -8.21 10.79 -7.50
CA LYS A 210 -9.13 11.56 -8.36
C LYS A 210 -8.45 12.16 -9.59
N ASP A 211 -7.13 12.22 -9.58
CA ASP A 211 -6.30 12.87 -10.61
C ASP A 211 -5.62 11.86 -11.54
N PHE A 212 -6.32 10.78 -11.89
CA PHE A 212 -5.84 9.85 -12.91
C PHE A 212 -5.65 10.58 -14.24
N ASP A 213 -4.52 10.29 -14.87
CA ASP A 213 -4.31 10.70 -16.25
C ASP A 213 -5.34 10.06 -17.18
N LYS A 214 -5.78 10.84 -18.14
CA LYS A 214 -6.78 10.45 -19.14
C LYS A 214 -6.19 10.64 -20.53
N SER A 215 -6.87 10.11 -21.54
CA SER A 215 -6.49 10.16 -22.95
C SER A 215 -5.39 9.17 -23.36
N TRP A 216 -5.00 9.23 -24.63
CA TRP A 216 -4.06 8.28 -25.22
C TRP A 216 -2.59 8.48 -24.76
N ASN A 217 -2.23 9.71 -24.37
CA ASN A 217 -0.88 10.07 -23.91
C ASN A 217 -0.74 10.12 -22.38
N ARG A 218 -1.64 9.42 -21.69
CA ARG A 218 -1.61 9.32 -20.22
C ARG A 218 -0.34 8.64 -19.72
N ASP A 219 0.15 9.08 -18.57
CA ASP A 219 1.12 8.32 -17.79
C ASP A 219 0.43 7.15 -17.09
N SER A 220 0.55 5.96 -17.66
CA SER A 220 -0.06 4.74 -17.11
C SER A 220 0.54 4.32 -15.77
N ASN A 221 1.70 4.86 -15.40
CA ASN A 221 2.34 4.62 -14.11
C ASN A 221 1.89 5.60 -13.02
N TYR A 222 1.16 6.65 -13.38
CA TYR A 222 0.64 7.63 -12.42
C TYR A 222 -0.61 7.10 -11.71
N ILE A 223 -0.46 5.96 -11.05
CA ILE A 223 -1.47 5.30 -10.21
C ILE A 223 -0.84 5.07 -8.85
N TYR A 224 -1.37 5.70 -7.81
CA TYR A 224 -0.77 5.70 -6.47
C TYR A 224 -1.77 5.47 -5.33
N GLY A 225 -3.05 5.46 -5.60
CA GLY A 225 -4.10 5.32 -4.59
C GLY A 225 -5.19 4.32 -4.98
N PRO A 226 -6.18 4.14 -4.12
CA PRO A 226 -7.34 3.33 -4.44
C PRO A 226 -8.01 3.81 -5.73
N SER A 227 -8.44 2.90 -6.56
CA SER A 227 -9.04 3.20 -7.86
C SER A 227 -10.57 3.14 -7.85
N LEU A 228 -11.15 2.48 -6.84
CA LEU A 228 -12.58 2.25 -6.77
C LEU A 228 -13.24 3.18 -5.74
N PRO A 229 -14.31 3.88 -6.12
CA PRO A 229 -15.09 4.67 -5.20
C PRO A 229 -15.92 3.78 -4.28
N ARG A 230 -16.69 4.41 -3.40
CA ARG A 230 -17.64 3.72 -2.53
C ARG A 230 -18.56 2.83 -3.32
N SER A 231 -18.75 1.61 -2.85
CA SER A 231 -19.70 0.64 -3.41
C SER A 231 -20.47 -0.07 -2.31
N TYR A 232 -21.64 -0.60 -2.69
CA TYR A 232 -22.56 -1.31 -1.80
C TYR A 232 -22.76 -2.71 -2.32
N TYR A 233 -22.88 -3.66 -1.44
CA TYR A 233 -23.18 -5.05 -1.81
C TYR A 233 -24.14 -5.69 -0.83
N ALA A 234 -24.88 -6.67 -1.32
CA ALA A 234 -25.73 -7.56 -0.53
C ALA A 234 -25.57 -8.98 -1.06
N GLY A 235 -25.68 -9.94 -0.18
CA GLY A 235 -25.51 -11.33 -0.53
C GLY A 235 -26.25 -12.26 0.40
N VAL A 236 -26.43 -13.49 -0.06
CA VAL A 236 -27.03 -14.58 0.68
C VAL A 236 -26.08 -15.77 0.62
N LYS A 237 -25.84 -16.41 1.75
CA LYS A 237 -25.02 -17.61 1.88
C LYS A 237 -25.82 -18.70 2.54
N VAL A 238 -25.75 -19.90 2.00
CA VAL A 238 -26.36 -21.11 2.56
C VAL A 238 -25.26 -21.94 3.20
N VAL A 239 -25.46 -22.31 4.47
CA VAL A 239 -24.54 -23.18 5.23
C VAL A 239 -25.31 -24.41 5.66
N TYR A 240 -24.82 -25.58 5.31
CA TYR A 240 -25.38 -26.89 5.61
C TYR A 240 -24.30 -27.86 6.10
#